data_5dba0938e56d6ce1e78188897169f1f9
#
_entry.id   5dba0938e56d6ce1e78188897169f1f9
#
_cell.length_a   1.000
_cell.length_b   1.000
_cell.length_c   1.000
_cell.angle_alpha   90.00
_cell.angle_beta   90.00
_cell.angle_gamma   90.00
#
_symmetry.space_group_name_H-M   'P 1'
#
loop_
_entity.id
_entity.type
_entity.pdbx_description
1 polymer ?
#
loop_
_entity_poly.entity_id
_entity_poly.type
_entity_poly.pdbx_seq_one_letter_code
_entity_poly.pdbx_strand_id
1 'polypeptide(L)'
;MSSITIRGCCIGAGRPKVILPIVARTEDDILREARRLSALKADCIEWRADWFSDALDAAARKRVLSGLRAALGEKLLLVTFRTKAEGGEASLTRQQYADFCGTVCVSSCADLLDIEFFPNREGLPALIGQAHKAGVAVVCSSHDFHKTPSRTEMVTRLTAMQQAGADLPKLAVMPNSPSDVLELLAATAEM
;
A
#
# COMPACT_ATOMS: atom_id res chain seq x y z
N MET A 1 -0.64 -20.05 -3.72
CA MET A 1 -0.62 -18.77 -2.97
C MET A 1 -0.86 -19.05 -1.49
N SER A 2 -0.04 -18.49 -0.60
CA SER A 2 -0.30 -18.51 0.84
C SER A 2 -1.28 -17.38 1.19
N SER A 3 -2.31 -17.66 1.98
CA SER A 3 -3.21 -16.62 2.51
C SER A 3 -2.61 -15.99 3.76
N ILE A 4 -2.89 -14.70 3.98
CA ILE A 4 -2.56 -13.99 5.21
C ILE A 4 -3.84 -13.54 5.92
N THR A 5 -3.88 -13.64 7.24
CA THR A 5 -5.02 -13.15 8.03
C THR A 5 -4.60 -11.97 8.90
N ILE A 6 -5.26 -10.83 8.70
CA ILE A 6 -5.01 -9.58 9.43
C ILE A 6 -6.35 -9.12 9.99
N ARG A 7 -6.46 -8.85 11.30
CA ARG A 7 -7.72 -8.50 11.99
C ARG A 7 -8.91 -9.39 11.58
N GLY A 8 -8.69 -10.70 11.46
CA GLY A 8 -9.75 -11.63 11.04
C GLY A 8 -10.11 -11.58 9.55
N CYS A 9 -9.53 -10.66 8.77
CA CYS A 9 -9.71 -10.60 7.31
C CYS A 9 -8.67 -11.50 6.62
N CYS A 10 -9.13 -12.56 5.95
CA CYS A 10 -8.28 -13.47 5.19
C CYS A 10 -8.08 -12.91 3.78
N ILE A 11 -6.85 -12.54 3.42
CA ILE A 11 -6.45 -12.07 2.09
C ILE A 11 -5.74 -13.23 1.37
N GLY A 12 -6.03 -13.43 0.09
CA GLY A 12 -5.48 -14.53 -0.73
C GLY A 12 -6.37 -15.79 -0.77
N ALA A 13 -7.52 -15.78 -0.08
CA ALA A 13 -8.50 -16.86 -0.16
C ALA A 13 -9.94 -16.32 -0.19
N GLY A 14 -10.85 -17.11 -0.76
CA GLY A 14 -12.26 -16.76 -0.90
C GLY A 14 -12.49 -15.65 -1.93
N ARG A 15 -13.46 -14.76 -1.68
CA ARG A 15 -13.73 -13.63 -2.57
C ARG A 15 -12.60 -12.58 -2.53
N PRO A 16 -12.33 -11.88 -3.65
CA PRO A 16 -11.43 -10.74 -3.65
C PRO A 16 -11.83 -9.70 -2.60
N LYS A 17 -10.84 -9.08 -1.95
CA LYS A 17 -11.08 -8.04 -0.95
C LYS A 17 -11.23 -6.68 -1.62
N VAL A 18 -12.14 -5.87 -1.07
CA VAL A 18 -12.43 -4.53 -1.58
C VAL A 18 -11.65 -3.52 -0.76
N ILE A 19 -10.81 -2.73 -1.45
CA ILE A 19 -10.05 -1.61 -0.87
C ILE A 19 -10.64 -0.31 -1.42
N LEU A 20 -10.95 0.65 -0.53
CA LEU A 20 -11.41 1.97 -0.90
C LEU A 20 -10.38 3.02 -0.47
N PRO A 21 -9.89 3.89 -1.40
CA PRO A 21 -8.90 4.89 -1.08
C PRO A 21 -9.53 6.17 -0.50
N ILE A 22 -8.82 6.77 0.46
CA ILE A 22 -9.01 8.15 0.91
C ILE A 22 -7.97 9.01 0.21
N VAL A 23 -8.47 9.97 -0.59
CA VAL A 23 -7.68 10.94 -1.34
C VAL A 23 -8.13 12.33 -0.90
N ALA A 24 -7.44 12.93 0.07
CA ALA A 24 -7.80 14.24 0.62
C ALA A 24 -6.57 15.00 1.10
N ARG A 25 -6.67 16.35 1.14
CA ARG A 25 -5.54 17.24 1.40
C ARG A 25 -5.43 17.70 2.85
N THR A 26 -6.54 17.71 3.59
CA THR A 26 -6.58 18.19 4.98
C THR A 26 -6.93 17.06 5.95
N GLU A 27 -6.51 17.19 7.20
CA GLU A 27 -6.83 16.25 8.27
C GLU A 27 -8.37 16.07 8.41
N ASP A 28 -9.12 17.18 8.41
CA ASP A 28 -10.58 17.15 8.55
C ASP A 28 -11.26 16.39 7.40
N ASP A 29 -10.81 16.61 6.16
CA ASP A 29 -11.36 15.92 4.99
C ASP A 29 -11.02 14.42 5.02
N ILE A 30 -9.80 14.07 5.41
CA ILE A 30 -9.37 12.68 5.57
C ILE A 30 -10.26 11.97 6.59
N LEU A 31 -10.47 12.56 7.76
CA LEU A 31 -11.26 11.95 8.83
C LEU A 31 -12.77 11.94 8.50
N ARG A 32 -13.28 12.94 7.79
CA ARG A 32 -14.64 12.93 7.28
C ARG A 32 -14.86 11.79 6.29
N GLU A 33 -13.95 11.61 5.34
CA GLU A 33 -14.01 10.54 4.36
C GLU A 33 -13.83 9.15 5.03
N ALA A 34 -12.95 9.01 6.01
CA ALA A 34 -12.80 7.78 6.77
C ALA A 34 -14.13 7.36 7.44
N ARG A 35 -14.82 8.29 8.11
CA ARG A 35 -16.14 8.02 8.69
C ARG A 35 -17.18 7.60 7.65
N ARG A 36 -17.19 8.27 6.48
CA ARG A 36 -18.08 7.91 5.37
C ARG A 36 -17.80 6.50 4.85
N LEU A 37 -16.54 6.17 4.60
CA LEU A 37 -16.12 4.88 4.05
C LEU A 37 -16.24 3.73 5.07
N SER A 38 -16.15 4.03 6.38
CA SER A 38 -16.30 3.02 7.41
C SER A 38 -17.69 2.37 7.42
N ALA A 39 -18.72 3.08 6.96
CA ALA A 39 -20.09 2.56 6.83
C ALA A 39 -20.30 1.68 5.58
N LEU A 40 -19.38 1.69 4.62
CA LEU A 40 -19.49 0.92 3.39
C LEU A 40 -19.00 -0.53 3.57
N LYS A 41 -19.45 -1.42 2.68
CA LYS A 41 -19.01 -2.84 2.65
C LYS A 41 -17.63 -2.97 1.98
N ALA A 42 -16.59 -2.38 2.59
CA ALA A 42 -15.21 -2.54 2.19
C ALA A 42 -14.45 -3.37 3.25
N ASP A 43 -13.46 -4.13 2.81
CA ASP A 43 -12.61 -4.94 3.69
C ASP A 43 -11.43 -4.12 4.23
N CYS A 44 -10.94 -3.16 3.43
CA CYS A 44 -9.80 -2.32 3.75
C CYS A 44 -10.04 -0.88 3.29
N ILE A 45 -9.53 0.07 4.07
CA ILE A 45 -9.46 1.48 3.67
C ILE A 45 -8.00 1.84 3.47
N GLU A 46 -7.68 2.42 2.32
CA GLU A 46 -6.33 2.89 1.99
C GLU A 46 -6.24 4.39 2.25
N TRP A 47 -5.30 4.84 3.07
CA TRP A 47 -4.96 6.26 3.15
C TRP A 47 -3.84 6.59 2.18
N ARG A 48 -4.14 7.41 1.16
CA ARG A 48 -3.20 7.98 0.19
C ARG A 48 -2.55 9.23 0.80
N ALA A 49 -1.52 8.99 1.59
CA ALA A 49 -0.83 10.04 2.36
C ALA A 49 -0.07 11.05 1.48
N ASP A 50 0.26 10.69 0.24
CA ASP A 50 0.89 11.59 -0.73
C ASP A 50 0.01 12.79 -1.13
N TRP A 51 -1.30 12.72 -0.92
CA TRP A 51 -2.24 13.84 -1.12
C TRP A 51 -2.32 14.77 0.07
N PHE A 52 -1.93 14.33 1.26
CA PHE A 52 -2.01 15.12 2.49
C PHE A 52 -0.98 16.25 2.47
N SER A 53 -1.43 17.51 2.65
CA SER A 53 -0.57 18.69 2.56
C SER A 53 0.56 18.68 3.58
N ASP A 54 0.32 18.14 4.78
CA ASP A 54 1.28 18.07 5.88
C ASP A 54 1.89 16.67 6.02
N ALA A 55 1.96 15.90 4.93
CA ALA A 55 2.46 14.52 4.95
C ALA A 55 3.91 14.40 5.48
N LEU A 56 4.72 15.46 5.43
CA LEU A 56 6.09 15.48 5.94
C LEU A 56 6.19 15.87 7.42
N ASP A 57 5.13 16.44 8.01
CA ASP A 57 5.07 16.71 9.45
C ASP A 57 4.74 15.42 10.23
N ALA A 58 5.69 14.96 11.04
CA ALA A 58 5.52 13.73 11.82
C ALA A 58 4.39 13.83 12.86
N ALA A 59 4.14 15.01 13.43
CA ALA A 59 3.07 15.21 14.39
C ALA A 59 1.69 15.17 13.69
N ALA A 60 1.57 15.82 12.53
CA ALA A 60 0.37 15.78 11.70
C ALA A 60 0.05 14.34 11.26
N ARG A 61 1.06 13.60 10.76
CA ARG A 61 0.88 12.17 10.41
C ARG A 61 0.34 11.34 11.56
N LYS A 62 0.90 11.50 12.76
CA LYS A 62 0.45 10.77 13.96
C LYS A 62 -1.00 11.09 14.32
N ARG A 63 -1.41 12.36 14.24
CA ARG A 63 -2.82 12.74 14.48
C ARG A 63 -3.75 12.09 13.49
N VAL A 64 -3.41 12.16 12.18
CA VAL A 64 -4.21 11.54 11.11
C VAL A 64 -4.30 10.03 11.31
N LEU A 65 -3.20 9.34 11.58
CA LEU A 65 -3.19 7.89 11.81
C LEU A 65 -4.07 7.49 13.01
N SER A 66 -3.98 8.19 14.12
CA SER A 66 -4.83 7.95 15.30
C SER A 66 -6.30 8.21 14.99
N GLY A 67 -6.61 9.31 14.30
CA GLY A 67 -7.97 9.65 13.89
C GLY A 67 -8.56 8.62 12.91
N LEU A 68 -7.76 8.15 11.94
CA LEU A 68 -8.16 7.10 11.00
C LEU A 68 -8.47 5.80 11.74
N ARG A 69 -7.60 5.35 12.65
CA ARG A 69 -7.87 4.13 13.42
C ARG A 69 -9.15 4.24 14.24
N ALA A 70 -9.38 5.39 14.89
CA ALA A 70 -10.61 5.64 15.64
C ALA A 70 -11.86 5.63 14.75
N ALA A 71 -11.79 6.21 13.55
CA ALA A 71 -12.91 6.27 12.62
C ALA A 71 -13.23 4.92 11.93
N LEU A 72 -12.20 4.09 11.70
CA LEU A 72 -12.33 2.83 10.95
C LEU A 72 -12.63 1.61 11.83
N GLY A 73 -12.40 1.70 13.16
CA GLY A 73 -12.62 0.57 14.09
C GLY A 73 -11.85 -0.68 13.64
N GLU A 74 -12.56 -1.76 13.35
CA GLU A 74 -11.97 -3.06 12.98
C GLU A 74 -11.64 -3.22 11.49
N LYS A 75 -11.97 -2.25 10.63
CA LYS A 75 -11.58 -2.32 9.22
C LYS A 75 -10.07 -2.23 9.06
N LEU A 76 -9.53 -2.93 8.06
CA LEU A 76 -8.11 -2.83 7.74
C LEU A 76 -7.76 -1.40 7.29
N LEU A 77 -6.64 -0.89 7.80
CA LEU A 77 -6.04 0.37 7.37
C LEU A 77 -4.73 0.07 6.62
N LEU A 78 -4.73 0.30 5.31
CA LEU A 78 -3.54 0.35 4.47
C LEU A 78 -3.05 1.80 4.41
N VAL A 79 -1.79 2.03 4.68
CA VAL A 79 -1.15 3.34 4.55
C VAL A 79 -0.22 3.32 3.34
N THR A 80 -0.44 4.25 2.41
CA THR A 80 0.31 4.36 1.16
C THR A 80 0.86 5.78 0.99
N PHE A 81 2.15 5.91 0.76
CA PHE A 81 2.73 7.11 0.17
C PHE A 81 3.18 6.77 -1.24
N ARG A 82 2.37 7.15 -2.23
CA ARG A 82 2.72 6.97 -3.64
C ARG A 82 3.63 8.11 -4.07
N THR A 83 4.85 7.78 -4.50
CA THR A 83 5.78 8.79 -4.99
C THR A 83 5.41 9.25 -6.40
N LYS A 84 5.86 10.44 -6.77
CA LYS A 84 5.66 10.99 -8.11
C LYS A 84 6.24 10.08 -9.21
N ALA A 85 7.30 9.34 -8.90
CA ALA A 85 7.91 8.38 -9.82
C ALA A 85 6.96 7.22 -10.18
N GLU A 86 6.03 6.89 -9.28
CA GLU A 86 5.01 5.85 -9.49
C GLU A 86 3.58 6.42 -9.53
N GLY A 87 3.44 7.67 -10.02
CA GLY A 87 2.14 8.31 -10.31
C GLY A 87 1.42 8.93 -9.12
N GLY A 88 2.14 9.24 -8.04
CA GLY A 88 1.63 9.98 -6.90
C GLY A 88 1.81 11.49 -7.00
N GLU A 89 1.44 12.21 -5.94
CA GLU A 89 1.42 13.68 -5.91
C GLU A 89 2.77 14.30 -5.52
N ALA A 90 3.61 13.62 -4.74
CA ALA A 90 4.82 14.20 -4.19
C ALA A 90 6.04 13.28 -4.34
N SER A 91 7.23 13.90 -4.37
CA SER A 91 8.50 13.18 -4.34
C SER A 91 9.08 13.23 -2.93
N LEU A 92 9.69 12.13 -2.49
CA LEU A 92 10.43 12.04 -1.23
C LEU A 92 11.88 11.69 -1.50
N THR A 93 12.77 12.24 -0.68
CA THR A 93 14.12 11.67 -0.55
C THR A 93 14.02 10.28 0.10
N ARG A 94 15.05 9.46 -0.05
CA ARG A 94 15.13 8.14 0.60
C ARG A 94 14.94 8.24 2.12
N GLN A 95 15.55 9.25 2.75
CA GLN A 95 15.42 9.48 4.19
C GLN A 95 13.98 9.85 4.58
N GLN A 96 13.35 10.77 3.87
CA GLN A 96 11.95 11.16 4.14
C GLN A 96 10.99 9.97 3.97
N TYR A 97 11.24 9.11 2.98
CA TYR A 97 10.45 7.90 2.79
C TYR A 97 10.62 6.92 3.96
N ALA A 98 11.86 6.70 4.40
CA ALA A 98 12.13 5.85 5.56
C ALA A 98 11.52 6.42 6.85
N ASP A 99 11.59 7.74 7.06
CA ASP A 99 10.99 8.44 8.21
C ASP A 99 9.45 8.32 8.17
N PHE A 100 8.85 8.40 6.98
CA PHE A 100 7.43 8.18 6.79
C PHE A 100 7.04 6.75 7.21
N CYS A 101 7.72 5.73 6.66
CA CYS A 101 7.48 4.33 7.01
C CYS A 101 7.68 4.09 8.51
N GLY A 102 8.74 4.66 9.10
CA GLY A 102 9.01 4.59 10.54
C GLY A 102 7.88 5.18 11.39
N THR A 103 7.32 6.33 10.99
CA THR A 103 6.18 6.94 11.69
C THR A 103 4.95 6.02 11.64
N VAL A 104 4.67 5.41 10.49
CA VAL A 104 3.56 4.46 10.35
C VAL A 104 3.75 3.24 11.27
N CYS A 105 4.95 2.66 11.25
CA CYS A 105 5.27 1.48 12.07
C CYS A 105 5.10 1.74 13.57
N VAL A 106 5.60 2.87 14.08
CA VAL A 106 5.52 3.18 15.52
C VAL A 106 4.14 3.68 15.97
N SER A 107 3.24 4.00 15.04
CA SER A 107 1.90 4.50 15.36
C SER A 107 0.98 3.44 15.97
N SER A 108 1.22 2.17 15.70
CA SER A 108 0.33 1.04 16.02
C SER A 108 -1.10 1.19 15.48
N CYS A 109 -1.28 2.04 14.45
CA CYS A 109 -2.59 2.35 13.87
C CYS A 109 -2.84 1.63 12.55
N ALA A 110 -1.78 1.39 11.76
CA ALA A 110 -1.85 0.74 10.45
C ALA A 110 -1.79 -0.78 10.57
N ASP A 111 -2.51 -1.47 9.70
CA ASP A 111 -2.46 -2.92 9.55
C ASP A 111 -1.56 -3.32 8.39
N LEU A 112 -1.53 -2.47 7.35
CA LEU A 112 -0.69 -2.67 6.17
C LEU A 112 0.03 -1.36 5.81
N LEU A 113 1.23 -1.50 5.28
CA LEU A 113 2.05 -0.42 4.73
C LEU A 113 2.43 -0.75 3.28
N ASP A 114 2.11 0.16 2.33
CA ASP A 114 2.59 0.04 0.96
C ASP A 114 4.03 0.55 0.87
N ILE A 115 4.93 -0.27 0.34
CA ILE A 115 6.33 0.08 0.09
C ILE A 115 6.62 -0.12 -1.39
N GLU A 116 7.03 0.95 -2.09
CA GLU A 116 7.39 0.90 -3.50
C GLU A 116 8.68 0.11 -3.72
N PHE A 117 8.65 -0.81 -4.68
CA PHE A 117 9.75 -1.73 -4.96
C PHE A 117 10.98 -1.04 -5.55
N PHE A 118 10.81 -0.33 -6.68
CA PHE A 118 11.96 0.20 -7.42
C PHE A 118 12.69 1.34 -6.69
N PRO A 119 12.01 2.38 -6.16
CA PRO A 119 12.70 3.46 -5.48
C PRO A 119 13.47 3.03 -4.23
N ASN A 120 13.06 1.91 -3.62
CA ASN A 120 13.59 1.45 -2.34
C ASN A 120 14.39 0.14 -2.44
N ARG A 121 14.68 -0.37 -3.64
CA ARG A 121 15.22 -1.71 -3.86
C ARG A 121 16.39 -2.09 -2.94
N GLU A 122 17.35 -1.19 -2.73
CA GLU A 122 18.50 -1.44 -1.86
C GLU A 122 18.16 -1.48 -0.36
N GLY A 123 17.20 -0.66 0.08
CA GLY A 123 16.75 -0.58 1.48
C GLY A 123 15.51 -1.39 1.79
N LEU A 124 14.90 -2.04 0.80
CA LEU A 124 13.61 -2.70 0.92
C LEU A 124 13.55 -3.75 2.04
N PRO A 125 14.53 -4.69 2.19
CA PRO A 125 14.48 -5.67 3.27
C PRO A 125 14.51 -5.04 4.67
N ALA A 126 15.21 -3.91 4.82
CA ALA A 126 15.26 -3.19 6.11
C ALA A 126 13.91 -2.54 6.44
N LEU A 127 13.26 -1.90 5.45
CA LEU A 127 11.93 -1.29 5.63
C LEU A 127 10.87 -2.37 5.94
N ILE A 128 10.89 -3.48 5.21
CA ILE A 128 9.99 -4.62 5.46
C ILE A 128 10.23 -5.19 6.87
N GLY A 129 11.48 -5.43 7.24
CA GLY A 129 11.83 -5.92 8.57
C GLY A 129 11.40 -4.97 9.70
N GLN A 130 11.43 -3.65 9.48
CA GLN A 130 10.91 -2.66 10.42
C GLN A 130 9.39 -2.75 10.57
N ALA A 131 8.66 -2.87 9.45
CA ALA A 131 7.20 -3.03 9.46
C ALA A 131 6.78 -4.32 10.19
N HIS A 132 7.41 -5.45 9.89
CA HIS A 132 7.12 -6.72 10.53
C HIS A 132 7.39 -6.70 12.05
N LYS A 133 8.49 -6.06 12.50
CA LYS A 133 8.77 -5.88 13.94
C LYS A 133 7.68 -5.07 14.65
N ALA A 134 7.00 -4.19 13.92
CA ALA A 134 5.87 -3.41 14.43
C ALA A 134 4.52 -4.12 14.29
N GLY A 135 4.48 -5.33 13.73
CA GLY A 135 3.24 -6.08 13.48
C GLY A 135 2.43 -5.56 12.27
N VAL A 136 3.08 -4.79 11.38
CA VAL A 136 2.46 -4.23 10.17
C VAL A 136 2.84 -5.10 8.97
N ALA A 137 1.85 -5.60 8.24
CA ALA A 137 2.06 -6.34 7.00
C ALA A 137 2.44 -5.41 5.85
N VAL A 138 3.20 -5.92 4.87
CA VAL A 138 3.74 -5.11 3.77
C VAL A 138 3.11 -5.49 2.44
N VAL A 139 2.49 -4.49 1.80
CA VAL A 139 2.20 -4.49 0.37
C VAL A 139 3.42 -3.94 -0.34
N CYS A 140 4.16 -4.76 -1.09
CA CYS A 140 5.26 -4.26 -1.91
C CYS A 140 4.75 -4.02 -3.34
N SER A 141 4.83 -2.78 -3.80
CA SER A 141 4.16 -2.35 -5.02
C SER A 141 5.09 -1.83 -6.11
N SER A 142 4.67 -1.99 -7.36
CA SER A 142 5.27 -1.36 -8.53
C SER A 142 4.20 -0.96 -9.53
N HIS A 143 4.34 0.25 -10.10
CA HIS A 143 3.38 0.83 -11.03
C HIS A 143 4.08 1.23 -12.33
N ASP A 144 3.49 0.84 -13.48
CA ASP A 144 3.89 1.28 -14.81
C ASP A 144 2.67 1.90 -15.50
N PHE A 145 2.67 3.21 -15.67
CA PHE A 145 1.56 3.95 -16.27
C PHE A 145 1.67 4.07 -17.80
N HIS A 146 2.66 3.42 -18.42
CA HIS A 146 2.93 3.57 -19.84
C HIS A 146 2.69 2.28 -20.63
N LYS A 147 2.92 1.14 -20.01
CA LYS A 147 2.85 -0.17 -20.69
C LYS A 147 2.54 -1.31 -19.71
N THR A 148 2.18 -2.45 -20.29
CA THR A 148 2.21 -3.75 -19.60
C THR A 148 3.53 -4.46 -19.97
N PRO A 149 4.41 -4.73 -18.99
CA PRO A 149 5.61 -5.53 -19.22
C PRO A 149 5.27 -6.96 -19.66
N SER A 150 6.25 -7.71 -20.18
CA SER A 150 6.03 -9.12 -20.50
C SER A 150 5.65 -9.93 -19.25
N ARG A 151 4.94 -11.05 -19.43
CA ARG A 151 4.58 -11.97 -18.33
C ARG A 151 5.79 -12.36 -17.51
N THR A 152 6.87 -12.77 -18.17
CA THR A 152 8.13 -13.15 -17.52
C THR A 152 8.69 -12.02 -16.65
N GLU A 153 8.65 -10.78 -17.11
CA GLU A 153 9.11 -9.63 -16.34
C GLU A 153 8.20 -9.37 -15.13
N MET A 154 6.88 -9.46 -15.30
CA MET A 154 5.92 -9.29 -14.21
C MET A 154 6.09 -10.36 -13.13
N VAL A 155 6.21 -11.62 -13.52
CA VAL A 155 6.48 -12.74 -12.58
C VAL A 155 7.81 -12.54 -11.87
N THR A 156 8.87 -12.13 -12.60
CA THR A 156 10.18 -11.83 -12.00
C THR A 156 10.09 -10.73 -10.96
N ARG A 157 9.34 -9.65 -11.22
CA ARG A 157 9.14 -8.55 -10.26
C ARG A 157 8.38 -9.03 -9.01
N LEU A 158 7.27 -9.74 -9.20
CA LEU A 158 6.46 -10.27 -8.10
C LEU A 158 7.28 -11.25 -7.23
N THR A 159 8.03 -12.15 -7.86
CA THR A 159 8.93 -13.08 -7.15
C THR A 159 10.00 -12.32 -6.36
N ALA A 160 10.61 -11.28 -6.93
CA ALA A 160 11.62 -10.48 -6.24
C ALA A 160 11.04 -9.73 -5.02
N MET A 161 9.81 -9.20 -5.12
CA MET A 161 9.11 -8.60 -3.98
C MET A 161 8.85 -9.63 -2.88
N GLN A 162 8.40 -10.83 -3.24
CA GLN A 162 8.16 -11.93 -2.30
C GLN A 162 9.46 -12.38 -1.62
N GLN A 163 10.56 -12.52 -2.38
CA GLN A 163 11.88 -12.87 -1.84
C GLN A 163 12.46 -11.80 -0.91
N ALA A 164 12.09 -10.52 -1.13
CA ALA A 164 12.44 -9.44 -0.22
C ALA A 164 11.66 -9.47 1.10
N GLY A 165 10.63 -10.34 1.22
CA GLY A 165 9.82 -10.53 2.41
C GLY A 165 8.45 -9.86 2.38
N ALA A 166 8.00 -9.36 1.23
CA ALA A 166 6.67 -8.76 1.12
C ALA A 166 5.57 -9.79 1.39
N ASP A 167 4.57 -9.40 2.18
CA ASP A 167 3.39 -10.23 2.44
C ASP A 167 2.44 -10.26 1.24
N LEU A 168 2.33 -9.13 0.54
CA LEU A 168 1.44 -8.92 -0.59
C LEU A 168 2.19 -8.22 -1.74
N PRO A 169 2.82 -8.93 -2.67
CA PRO A 169 3.34 -8.35 -3.90
C PRO A 169 2.22 -7.76 -4.77
N LYS A 170 2.43 -6.56 -5.31
CA LYS A 170 1.42 -5.84 -6.10
C LYS A 170 2.03 -5.25 -7.36
N LEU A 171 1.38 -5.50 -8.50
CA LEU A 171 1.66 -4.81 -9.76
C LEU A 171 0.44 -4.03 -10.25
N ALA A 172 0.67 -2.81 -10.72
CA ALA A 172 -0.29 -2.05 -11.50
C ALA A 172 0.39 -1.65 -12.82
N VAL A 173 -0.26 -1.96 -13.95
CA VAL A 173 0.30 -1.73 -15.29
C VAL A 173 -0.75 -1.11 -16.20
N MET A 174 -0.29 -0.42 -17.25
CA MET A 174 -1.18 0.20 -18.22
C MET A 174 -1.39 -0.74 -19.42
N PRO A 175 -2.61 -1.27 -19.64
CA PRO A 175 -2.89 -2.07 -20.82
C PRO A 175 -3.07 -1.17 -22.06
N ASN A 176 -2.41 -1.51 -23.13
CA ASN A 176 -2.57 -0.88 -24.46
C ASN A 176 -3.43 -1.76 -25.39
N SER A 177 -3.75 -2.98 -24.95
CA SER A 177 -4.59 -3.93 -25.68
C SER A 177 -5.34 -4.86 -24.70
N PRO A 178 -6.44 -5.51 -25.12
CA PRO A 178 -7.08 -6.57 -24.34
C PRO A 178 -6.14 -7.70 -23.94
N SER A 179 -5.16 -8.03 -24.78
CA SER A 179 -4.15 -9.07 -24.50
C SER A 179 -3.29 -8.70 -23.29
N ASP A 180 -2.98 -7.42 -23.09
CA ASP A 180 -2.19 -6.97 -21.95
C ASP A 180 -2.89 -7.26 -20.61
N VAL A 181 -4.24 -7.14 -20.60
CA VAL A 181 -5.04 -7.51 -19.41
C VAL A 181 -4.92 -9.01 -19.12
N LEU A 182 -4.99 -9.84 -20.17
CA LEU A 182 -4.85 -11.29 -20.04
C LEU A 182 -3.44 -11.68 -19.56
N GLU A 183 -2.40 -10.98 -20.04
CA GLU A 183 -1.02 -11.20 -19.59
C GLU A 183 -0.83 -10.89 -18.10
N LEU A 184 -1.42 -9.81 -17.59
CA LEU A 184 -1.39 -9.50 -16.15
C LEU A 184 -2.14 -10.56 -15.32
N LEU A 185 -3.31 -11.00 -15.80
CA LEU A 185 -4.06 -12.06 -15.12
C LEU A 185 -3.28 -13.39 -15.13
N ALA A 186 -2.64 -13.73 -16.23
CA ALA A 186 -1.81 -14.92 -16.35
C ALA A 186 -0.59 -14.86 -15.41
N ALA A 187 0.11 -13.72 -15.36
CA ALA A 187 1.22 -13.51 -14.43
C ALA A 187 0.76 -13.62 -12.96
N THR A 188 -0.44 -13.10 -12.65
CA THR A 188 -1.01 -13.20 -11.30
C THR A 188 -1.38 -14.65 -10.94
N ALA A 189 -1.88 -15.43 -11.91
CA ALA A 189 -2.25 -16.83 -11.71
C ALA A 189 -1.03 -17.76 -11.56
N GLU A 190 0.13 -17.36 -12.09
CA GLU A 190 1.40 -18.11 -12.01
C GLU A 190 2.03 -17.98 -10.61
N MET A 191 1.73 -16.89 -9.87
CA MET A 191 2.26 -16.58 -8.54
C MET A 191 1.40 -17.17 -7.42
#